data_865436cd9aa8fee9227464ca93276690
#
_entry.id   865436cd9aa8fee9227464ca93276690
#
_cell.length_a   1.000
_cell.length_b   1.000
_cell.length_c   1.000
_cell.angle_alpha   90.00
_cell.angle_beta   90.00
_cell.angle_gamma   90.00
#
_symmetry.space_group_name_H-M   'P 1'
#
loop_
_entity.id
_entity.type
_entity.pdbx_description
1 polymer ?
#
loop_
_entity_poly.entity_id
_entity_poly.type
_entity_poly.pdbx_seq_one_letter_code
_entity_poly.pdbx_strand_id
1 'polypeptide(L)'
;MALKANSKNQLYSCETDSLWLSRLSTFLTEEGLSDRFYPFHCDVGPTKQWGYPDFDQEPFNHVRGTQFLMSAWKPWSMLRSQKINPDFILIDGRWRVPAFLAAVVNCQSPVKILFDDYLERKKYHVVESIQAPIRMIGRAALFEVEPAKYLAQDFLADYLRFFMEPE
;
A
#
# COMPACT_ATOMS: atom_id res chain seq x y z
N MET A 1 -10.66 -10.24 -10.03
CA MET A 1 -9.59 -11.13 -9.66
C MET A 1 -8.46 -11.05 -10.67
N ALA A 2 -7.45 -10.23 -10.36
CA ALA A 2 -6.35 -9.91 -11.28
C ALA A 2 -5.59 -11.14 -11.79
N LEU A 3 -5.30 -12.13 -10.92
CA LEU A 3 -4.59 -13.35 -11.31
C LEU A 3 -5.36 -14.24 -12.29
N LYS A 4 -6.70 -14.24 -12.23
CA LYS A 4 -7.54 -14.99 -13.18
C LYS A 4 -7.68 -14.28 -14.53
N ALA A 5 -7.55 -12.96 -14.56
CA ALA A 5 -7.73 -12.18 -15.77
C ALA A 5 -6.61 -12.40 -16.81
N ASN A 6 -5.39 -12.69 -16.34
CA ASN A 6 -4.24 -12.94 -17.21
C ASN A 6 -3.29 -13.93 -16.52
N SER A 7 -2.87 -14.98 -17.25
CA SER A 7 -1.95 -16.01 -16.75
C SER A 7 -0.53 -15.50 -16.47
N LYS A 8 -0.16 -14.33 -16.97
CA LYS A 8 1.14 -13.69 -16.72
C LYS A 8 1.14 -12.77 -15.50
N ASN A 9 -0.03 -12.41 -14.96
CA ASN A 9 -0.09 -11.52 -13.82
C ASN A 9 0.51 -12.17 -12.57
N GLN A 10 1.28 -11.41 -11.84
CA GLN A 10 1.80 -11.73 -10.51
C GLN A 10 1.17 -10.78 -9.50
N LEU A 11 0.89 -11.28 -8.30
CA LEU A 11 0.30 -10.51 -7.21
C LEU A 11 1.25 -10.47 -6.01
N TYR A 12 1.72 -9.29 -5.69
CA TYR A 12 2.48 -8.98 -4.49
C TYR A 12 1.53 -8.34 -3.49
N SER A 13 1.17 -9.05 -2.41
CA SER A 13 0.22 -8.57 -1.41
C SER A 13 0.95 -8.25 -0.12
N CYS A 14 0.87 -7.00 0.29
CA CYS A 14 1.39 -6.53 1.56
C CYS A 14 0.24 -6.28 2.52
N GLU A 15 0.26 -6.96 3.67
CA GLU A 15 -0.80 -6.92 4.67
C GLU A 15 -0.23 -6.75 6.07
N THR A 16 -0.95 -5.99 6.90
CA THR A 16 -0.65 -5.81 8.32
C THR A 16 -1.37 -6.84 9.19
N ASP A 17 -2.42 -7.48 8.69
CA ASP A 17 -3.16 -8.55 9.34
C ASP A 17 -2.67 -9.91 8.82
N SER A 18 -1.92 -10.65 9.65
CA SER A 18 -1.38 -11.96 9.30
C SER A 18 -2.45 -13.02 9.07
N LEU A 19 -3.60 -12.93 9.77
CA LEU A 19 -4.71 -13.86 9.61
C LEU A 19 -5.40 -13.64 8.26
N TRP A 20 -5.61 -12.38 7.87
CA TRP A 20 -6.15 -12.05 6.54
C TRP A 20 -5.22 -12.55 5.42
N LEU A 21 -3.92 -12.33 5.57
CA LEU A 21 -2.92 -12.80 4.61
C LEU A 21 -2.92 -14.34 4.48
N SER A 22 -3.03 -15.05 5.60
CA SER A 22 -3.14 -16.52 5.62
C SER A 22 -4.40 -17.00 4.89
N ARG A 23 -5.56 -16.39 5.15
CA ARG A 23 -6.83 -16.73 4.46
C ARG A 23 -6.74 -16.51 2.96
N LEU A 24 -6.12 -15.37 2.53
CA LEU A 24 -5.91 -15.10 1.12
C LEU A 24 -4.98 -16.13 0.48
N SER A 25 -3.91 -16.51 1.17
CA SER A 25 -2.97 -17.57 0.72
C SER A 25 -3.67 -18.90 0.53
N THR A 26 -4.48 -19.33 1.51
CA THR A 26 -5.27 -20.57 1.42
C THR A 26 -6.21 -20.54 0.23
N PHE A 27 -7.00 -19.46 0.10
CA PHE A 27 -7.92 -19.31 -1.04
C PHE A 27 -7.21 -19.38 -2.39
N LEU A 28 -6.06 -18.70 -2.54
CA LEU A 28 -5.32 -18.72 -3.80
C LEU A 28 -4.66 -20.05 -4.09
N THR A 29 -4.30 -20.83 -3.06
CA THR A 29 -3.81 -22.20 -3.20
C THR A 29 -4.92 -23.14 -3.70
N GLU A 30 -6.13 -23.05 -3.13
CA GLU A 30 -7.29 -23.81 -3.56
C GLU A 30 -7.68 -23.50 -5.01
N GLU A 31 -7.47 -22.25 -5.45
CA GLU A 31 -7.71 -21.80 -6.82
C GLU A 31 -6.55 -22.15 -7.81
N GLY A 32 -5.48 -22.78 -7.36
CA GLY A 32 -4.31 -23.13 -8.18
C GLY A 32 -3.50 -21.91 -8.65
N LEU A 33 -3.47 -20.85 -7.85
CA LEU A 33 -2.84 -19.56 -8.20
C LEU A 33 -1.66 -19.19 -7.30
N SER A 34 -1.25 -20.10 -6.41
CA SER A 34 -0.21 -19.84 -5.40
C SER A 34 1.17 -19.58 -5.98
N ASP A 35 1.49 -20.11 -7.14
CA ASP A 35 2.76 -19.92 -7.85
C ASP A 35 3.00 -18.49 -8.34
N ARG A 36 1.93 -17.69 -8.41
CA ARG A 36 1.93 -16.30 -8.85
C ARG A 36 1.53 -15.31 -7.76
N PHE A 37 1.43 -15.79 -6.52
CA PHE A 37 1.07 -15.01 -5.35
C PHE A 37 2.27 -14.90 -4.39
N TYR A 38 2.65 -13.68 -4.07
CA TYR A 38 3.79 -13.34 -3.21
C TYR A 38 3.28 -12.58 -1.99
N PRO A 39 2.90 -13.29 -0.90
CA PRO A 39 2.41 -12.68 0.33
C PRO A 39 3.55 -12.03 1.11
N PHE A 40 3.27 -10.90 1.72
CA PHE A 40 4.22 -10.18 2.53
C PHE A 40 3.54 -9.60 3.78
N HIS A 41 3.93 -10.08 4.95
CA HIS A 41 3.43 -9.56 6.22
C HIS A 41 4.24 -8.35 6.67
N CYS A 42 3.57 -7.22 6.87
CA CYS A 42 4.11 -6.01 7.49
C CYS A 42 3.64 -5.95 8.93
N ASP A 43 4.46 -6.44 9.84
CA ASP A 43 4.16 -6.39 11.27
C ASP A 43 4.14 -4.94 11.77
N VAL A 44 3.00 -4.53 12.31
CA VAL A 44 2.73 -3.22 12.92
C VAL A 44 2.38 -3.33 14.39
N GLY A 45 2.62 -4.50 14.99
CA GLY A 45 2.17 -4.87 16.32
C GLY A 45 0.69 -5.29 16.35
N PRO A 46 0.08 -5.46 17.52
CA PRO A 46 -1.31 -5.88 17.66
C PRO A 46 -2.27 -4.97 16.92
N THR A 47 -3.25 -5.59 16.25
CA THR A 47 -4.30 -4.88 15.52
C THR A 47 -5.70 -5.27 16.00
N LYS A 48 -6.63 -4.32 15.96
CA LYS A 48 -8.08 -4.51 16.14
C LYS A 48 -8.75 -4.83 14.80
N GLN A 49 -10.08 -4.94 14.85
CA GLN A 49 -10.90 -5.11 13.65
C GLN A 49 -10.51 -4.10 12.55
N TRP A 50 -10.50 -4.56 11.31
CA TRP A 50 -10.11 -3.78 10.13
C TRP A 50 -8.63 -3.33 10.09
N GLY A 51 -7.76 -4.00 10.85
CA GLY A 51 -6.33 -3.69 10.86
C GLY A 51 -5.94 -2.39 11.58
N TYR A 52 -6.84 -1.82 12.39
CA TYR A 52 -6.47 -0.68 13.24
C TYR A 52 -5.48 -1.11 14.32
N PRO A 53 -4.42 -0.34 14.58
CA PRO A 53 -3.52 -0.61 15.70
C PRO A 53 -4.26 -0.70 17.02
N ASP A 54 -3.94 -1.72 17.81
CA ASP A 54 -4.46 -1.88 19.15
C ASP A 54 -3.53 -1.20 20.16
N PHE A 55 -3.83 0.06 20.49
CA PHE A 55 -3.07 0.82 21.49
C PHE A 55 -3.44 0.47 22.94
N ASP A 56 -4.53 -0.25 23.17
CA ASP A 56 -4.88 -0.75 24.50
C ASP A 56 -4.03 -1.98 24.85
N GLN A 57 -3.75 -2.84 23.86
CA GLN A 57 -2.90 -4.00 24.02
C GLN A 57 -1.41 -3.63 24.01
N GLU A 58 -1.00 -2.74 23.12
CA GLU A 58 0.36 -2.24 23.04
C GLU A 58 0.35 -0.73 22.76
N PRO A 59 0.67 0.12 23.74
CA PRO A 59 0.73 1.56 23.59
C PRO A 59 1.72 2.00 22.49
N PHE A 60 1.46 3.16 21.91
CA PHE A 60 2.39 3.75 20.95
C PHE A 60 3.77 4.00 21.59
N ASN A 61 4.81 3.57 20.88
CA ASN A 61 6.20 3.80 21.23
C ASN A 61 7.03 3.96 19.93
N HIS A 62 8.33 4.26 20.07
CA HIS A 62 9.20 4.48 18.91
C HIS A 62 9.36 3.24 18.02
N VAL A 63 9.24 2.02 18.57
CA VAL A 63 9.31 0.78 17.81
C VAL A 63 8.08 0.66 16.91
N ARG A 64 6.88 0.86 17.47
CA ARG A 64 5.63 0.87 16.70
C ARG A 64 5.61 1.98 15.65
N GLY A 65 6.10 3.17 15.99
CA GLY A 65 6.25 4.25 15.01
C GLY A 65 7.13 3.85 13.84
N THR A 66 8.23 3.15 14.11
CA THR A 66 9.10 2.59 13.05
C THR A 66 8.39 1.51 12.23
N GLN A 67 7.61 0.62 12.88
CA GLN A 67 6.83 -0.39 12.18
C GLN A 67 5.79 0.26 11.24
N PHE A 68 5.10 1.32 11.69
CA PHE A 68 4.15 2.06 10.86
C PHE A 68 4.83 2.67 9.63
N LEU A 69 5.93 3.37 9.84
CA LEU A 69 6.73 3.91 8.74
C LEU A 69 7.14 2.80 7.77
N MET A 70 7.66 1.70 8.29
CA MET A 70 8.18 0.60 7.49
C MET A 70 7.08 -0.17 6.75
N SER A 71 5.82 -0.17 7.22
CA SER A 71 4.73 -0.89 6.56
C SER A 71 4.50 -0.41 5.11
N ALA A 72 4.66 0.88 4.86
CA ALA A 72 4.55 1.44 3.52
C ALA A 72 5.82 1.26 2.65
N TRP A 73 7.02 1.19 3.28
CA TRP A 73 8.30 1.13 2.57
C TRP A 73 8.84 -0.28 2.33
N LYS A 74 8.56 -1.20 3.23
CA LYS A 74 9.09 -2.56 3.20
C LYS A 74 8.75 -3.34 1.93
N PRO A 75 7.52 -3.26 1.36
CA PRO A 75 7.20 -3.87 0.07
C PRO A 75 8.14 -3.46 -1.05
N TRP A 76 8.51 -2.19 -1.09
CA TRP A 76 9.42 -1.64 -2.11
C TRP A 76 10.84 -2.17 -2.00
N SER A 77 11.31 -2.44 -0.80
CA SER A 77 12.62 -3.09 -0.61
C SER A 77 12.63 -4.49 -1.21
N MET A 78 11.55 -5.25 -1.03
CA MET A 78 11.39 -6.58 -1.64
C MET A 78 11.31 -6.49 -3.17
N LEU A 79 10.46 -5.63 -3.69
CA LEU A 79 10.30 -5.46 -5.15
C LEU A 79 11.63 -5.06 -5.81
N ARG A 80 12.38 -4.14 -5.21
CA ARG A 80 13.71 -3.73 -5.71
C ARG A 80 14.71 -4.88 -5.70
N SER A 81 14.74 -5.70 -4.64
CA SER A 81 15.66 -6.85 -4.57
C SER A 81 15.40 -7.87 -5.68
N GLN A 82 14.17 -7.96 -6.14
CA GLN A 82 13.74 -8.82 -7.24
C GLN A 82 13.73 -8.12 -8.61
N LYS A 83 14.12 -6.84 -8.66
CA LYS A 83 14.08 -6.00 -9.87
C LYS A 83 12.68 -5.90 -10.49
N ILE A 84 11.66 -5.87 -9.66
CA ILE A 84 10.27 -5.76 -10.05
C ILE A 84 9.81 -4.31 -9.90
N ASN A 85 9.17 -3.79 -10.94
CA ASN A 85 8.44 -2.54 -10.89
C ASN A 85 6.96 -2.85 -11.20
N PRO A 86 6.03 -2.52 -10.28
CA PRO A 86 4.62 -2.79 -10.52
C PRO A 86 4.08 -1.89 -11.63
N ASP A 87 3.16 -2.39 -12.43
CA ASP A 87 2.40 -1.63 -13.44
C ASP A 87 1.03 -1.19 -12.90
N PHE A 88 0.56 -1.85 -11.84
CA PHE A 88 -0.69 -1.52 -11.16
C PHE A 88 -0.58 -1.75 -9.66
N ILE A 89 -1.10 -0.80 -8.87
CA ILE A 89 -1.13 -0.87 -7.40
C ILE A 89 -2.57 -0.67 -6.93
N LEU A 90 -3.05 -1.55 -6.05
CA LEU A 90 -4.26 -1.34 -5.28
C LEU A 90 -3.88 -0.89 -3.86
N ILE A 91 -4.42 0.24 -3.43
CA ILE A 91 -4.27 0.77 -2.07
C ILE A 91 -5.61 0.63 -1.35
N ASP A 92 -5.70 -0.34 -0.43
CA ASP A 92 -6.92 -0.66 0.33
C ASP A 92 -6.64 -0.97 1.82
N GLY A 93 -5.42 -0.86 2.29
CA GLY A 93 -5.02 -1.11 3.68
C GLY A 93 -5.28 0.07 4.63
N ARG A 94 -4.57 0.07 5.75
CA ARG A 94 -4.51 1.22 6.65
C ARG A 94 -3.55 2.26 6.08
N TRP A 95 -2.70 2.80 6.41
CA TRP A 95 -1.63 3.69 5.87
C TRP A 95 -1.74 4.00 4.36
N ARG A 96 -2.93 4.40 3.88
CA ARG A 96 -3.20 4.59 2.43
C ARG A 96 -2.44 5.77 1.84
N VAL A 97 -2.40 6.90 2.55
CA VAL A 97 -1.60 8.05 2.11
C VAL A 97 -0.12 7.70 2.11
N PRO A 98 0.46 7.10 3.19
CA PRO A 98 1.83 6.58 3.15
C PRO A 98 2.11 5.61 2.01
N ALA A 99 1.20 4.69 1.71
CA ALA A 99 1.37 3.73 0.62
C ALA A 99 1.42 4.43 -0.75
N PHE A 100 0.57 5.45 -0.96
CA PHE A 100 0.59 6.28 -2.16
C PHE A 100 1.92 7.04 -2.28
N LEU A 101 2.36 7.68 -1.20
CA LEU A 101 3.63 8.42 -1.17
C LEU A 101 4.83 7.51 -1.43
N ALA A 102 4.84 6.33 -0.82
CA ALA A 102 5.87 5.32 -1.07
C ALA A 102 5.88 4.86 -2.54
N ALA A 103 4.71 4.72 -3.17
CA ALA A 103 4.60 4.40 -4.59
C ALA A 103 5.20 5.51 -5.46
N VAL A 104 4.83 6.76 -5.21
CA VAL A 104 5.34 7.94 -5.94
C VAL A 104 6.88 8.01 -5.91
N VAL A 105 7.48 7.72 -4.75
CA VAL A 105 8.95 7.82 -4.56
C VAL A 105 9.70 6.61 -5.14
N ASN A 106 9.07 5.43 -5.14
CA ASN A 106 9.79 4.18 -5.46
C ASN A 106 9.54 3.64 -6.86
N CYS A 107 8.47 4.01 -7.55
CA CYS A 107 8.21 3.58 -8.91
C CYS A 107 9.30 4.08 -9.87
N GLN A 108 9.75 3.21 -10.76
CA GLN A 108 10.79 3.51 -11.76
C GLN A 108 10.22 3.71 -13.17
N SER A 109 8.95 3.43 -13.37
CA SER A 109 8.18 3.66 -14.59
C SER A 109 6.75 4.08 -14.25
N PRO A 110 5.98 4.63 -15.20
CA PRO A 110 4.59 5.00 -14.96
C PRO A 110 3.79 3.86 -14.36
N VAL A 111 3.02 4.15 -13.31
CA VAL A 111 2.20 3.18 -12.58
C VAL A 111 0.78 3.68 -12.41
N LYS A 112 -0.19 2.78 -12.56
CA LYS A 112 -1.58 3.07 -12.23
C LYS A 112 -1.86 2.67 -10.79
N ILE A 113 -2.43 3.58 -10.01
CA ILE A 113 -2.78 3.37 -8.61
C ILE A 113 -4.29 3.49 -8.46
N LEU A 114 -4.95 2.41 -8.02
CA LEU A 114 -6.33 2.43 -7.59
C LEU A 114 -6.37 2.62 -6.07
N PHE A 115 -6.88 3.76 -5.64
CA PHE A 115 -6.98 4.13 -4.23
C PHE A 115 -8.43 3.94 -3.76
N ASP A 116 -8.70 2.94 -2.93
CA ASP A 116 -10.06 2.63 -2.47
C ASP A 116 -10.53 3.56 -1.35
N ASP A 117 -11.85 3.65 -1.13
CA ASP A 117 -12.52 4.54 -0.16
C ASP A 117 -12.16 6.03 -0.31
N TYR A 118 -11.74 6.46 -1.48
CA TYR A 118 -11.21 7.80 -1.70
C TYR A 118 -12.26 8.89 -1.60
N LEU A 119 -13.42 8.68 -2.25
CA LEU A 119 -14.42 9.70 -2.49
C LEU A 119 -14.94 10.35 -1.19
N GLU A 120 -15.23 9.53 -0.18
CA GLU A 120 -15.87 10.00 1.06
C GLU A 120 -14.85 10.43 2.12
N ARG A 121 -13.58 10.06 1.97
CA ARG A 121 -12.54 10.30 2.96
C ARG A 121 -11.65 11.47 2.57
N LYS A 122 -12.13 12.69 2.79
CA LYS A 122 -11.44 13.94 2.42
C LYS A 122 -9.99 14.03 2.90
N LYS A 123 -9.63 13.36 4.00
CA LYS A 123 -8.24 13.31 4.47
C LYS A 123 -7.28 12.68 3.47
N TYR A 124 -7.77 11.83 2.56
CA TYR A 124 -6.95 11.24 1.51
C TYR A 124 -6.66 12.21 0.36
N HIS A 125 -7.48 13.25 0.19
CA HIS A 125 -7.32 14.22 -0.90
C HIS A 125 -6.03 15.04 -0.80
N VAL A 126 -5.30 14.94 0.30
CA VAL A 126 -3.96 15.54 0.43
C VAL A 126 -3.00 15.06 -0.68
N VAL A 127 -3.18 13.86 -1.21
CA VAL A 127 -2.35 13.33 -2.32
C VAL A 127 -2.56 14.08 -3.64
N GLU A 128 -3.66 14.83 -3.77
CA GLU A 128 -3.94 15.63 -4.98
C GLU A 128 -2.95 16.80 -5.18
N SER A 129 -2.29 17.24 -4.11
CA SER A 129 -1.19 18.21 -4.21
C SER A 129 0.03 17.66 -4.96
N ILE A 130 0.12 16.33 -5.09
CA ILE A 130 1.15 15.61 -5.82
C ILE A 130 0.65 15.26 -7.22
N GLN A 131 -0.48 14.56 -7.25
CA GLN A 131 -1.10 14.07 -8.47
C GLN A 131 -2.61 14.05 -8.30
N ALA A 132 -3.35 14.74 -9.16
CA ALA A 132 -4.79 14.62 -9.21
C ALA A 132 -5.21 13.27 -9.79
N PRO A 133 -6.35 12.69 -9.36
CA PRO A 133 -6.86 11.45 -9.94
C PRO A 133 -7.26 11.68 -11.41
N ILE A 134 -6.98 10.70 -12.26
CA ILE A 134 -7.39 10.75 -13.67
C ILE A 134 -8.85 10.32 -13.85
N ARG A 135 -9.39 9.55 -12.91
CA ARG A 135 -10.78 9.07 -12.98
C ARG A 135 -11.28 8.56 -11.62
N MET A 136 -12.56 8.75 -11.34
CA MET A 136 -13.24 8.07 -10.23
C MET A 136 -13.87 6.75 -10.73
N ILE A 137 -13.77 5.70 -9.90
CA ILE A 137 -14.33 4.36 -10.15
C ILE A 137 -15.13 3.95 -8.91
N GLY A 138 -16.43 4.25 -8.90
CA GLY A 138 -17.25 4.13 -7.70
C GLY A 138 -16.70 5.01 -6.58
N ARG A 139 -16.37 4.42 -5.43
CA ARG A 139 -15.76 5.13 -4.29
C ARG A 139 -14.24 5.27 -4.39
N ALA A 140 -13.61 4.59 -5.35
CA ALA A 140 -12.16 4.62 -5.54
C ALA A 140 -11.72 5.69 -6.55
N ALA A 141 -10.49 6.16 -6.41
CA ALA A 141 -9.84 7.05 -7.35
C ALA A 141 -8.70 6.34 -8.10
N LEU A 142 -8.63 6.51 -9.41
CA LEU A 142 -7.56 6.02 -10.25
C LEU A 142 -6.57 7.17 -10.51
N PHE A 143 -5.31 6.92 -10.19
CA PHE A 143 -4.18 7.81 -10.48
C PHE A 143 -3.27 7.19 -11.52
N GLU A 144 -2.54 8.02 -12.24
CA GLU A 144 -1.39 7.63 -13.06
C GLU A 144 -0.20 8.45 -12.60
N VAL A 145 0.81 7.79 -12.05
CA VAL A 145 1.95 8.43 -11.41
C VAL A 145 3.18 8.24 -12.28
N GLU A 146 3.86 9.36 -12.58
CA GLU A 146 5.12 9.41 -13.31
C GLU A 146 6.30 9.50 -12.33
N PRO A 147 7.29 8.59 -12.38
CA PRO A 147 8.30 8.46 -11.33
C PRO A 147 9.22 9.66 -11.14
N ALA A 148 9.51 10.40 -12.17
CA ALA A 148 10.60 11.39 -12.16
C ALA A 148 10.21 12.79 -11.63
N LYS A 149 8.93 13.05 -11.37
CA LYS A 149 8.45 14.42 -11.07
C LYS A 149 8.61 14.85 -9.61
N TYR A 150 8.86 13.93 -8.68
CA TYR A 150 8.56 14.15 -7.26
C TYR A 150 9.75 13.96 -6.30
N LEU A 151 10.99 14.01 -6.78
CA LEU A 151 12.19 13.85 -5.95
C LEU A 151 12.68 15.14 -5.28
N ALA A 152 11.83 16.15 -5.09
CA ALA A 152 12.22 17.32 -4.34
C ALA A 152 12.39 16.98 -2.84
N GLN A 153 13.49 17.43 -2.23
CA GLN A 153 13.77 17.20 -0.79
C GLN A 153 12.64 17.72 0.11
N ASP A 154 12.00 18.81 -0.30
CA ASP A 154 10.87 19.43 0.41
C ASP A 154 9.63 18.52 0.46
N PHE A 155 9.42 17.69 -0.57
CA PHE A 155 8.31 16.74 -0.64
C PHE A 155 8.27 15.77 0.54
N LEU A 156 9.39 15.18 0.90
CA LEU A 156 9.44 14.22 2.01
C LEU A 156 9.15 14.89 3.36
N ALA A 157 9.65 16.09 3.59
CA ALA A 157 9.45 16.82 4.85
C ALA A 157 7.96 17.11 5.10
N ASP A 158 7.23 17.55 4.08
CA ASP A 158 5.81 17.91 4.18
C ASP A 158 4.90 16.69 4.44
N TYR A 159 5.31 15.49 4.01
CA TYR A 159 4.48 14.30 4.05
C TYR A 159 4.92 13.24 5.08
N LEU A 160 6.07 13.38 5.73
CA LEU A 160 6.57 12.39 6.71
C LEU A 160 5.57 12.11 7.85
N ARG A 161 4.80 13.10 8.29
CA ARG A 161 3.80 12.95 9.35
C ARG A 161 2.76 11.85 9.06
N PHE A 162 2.36 11.69 7.79
CA PHE A 162 1.35 10.70 7.41
C PHE A 162 1.82 9.26 7.60
N PHE A 163 3.12 9.02 7.64
CA PHE A 163 3.66 7.67 7.90
C PHE A 163 3.50 7.23 9.35
N MET A 164 3.26 8.18 10.26
CA MET A 164 3.12 7.90 11.68
C MET A 164 1.66 7.74 12.12
N GLU A 165 0.71 8.08 11.27
CA GLU A 165 -0.72 8.09 11.58
C GLU A 165 -1.43 6.96 10.81
N PRO A 166 -1.96 5.92 11.52
CA PRO A 166 -2.86 4.94 10.91
C PRO A 166 -4.21 5.59 10.61
N GLU A 167 -4.74 5.32 9.44
CA GLU A 167 -5.96 5.96 8.93
C GLU A 167 -7.23 5.13 9.16
#